data_c5bd822d9bd932ee2da7bf31dc463dbd
#
_entry.id   c5bd822d9bd932ee2da7bf31dc463dbd
#
_cell.length_a   1.000
_cell.length_b   1.000
_cell.length_c   1.000
_cell.angle_alpha   90.00
_cell.angle_beta   90.00
_cell.angle_gamma   90.00
#
_symmetry.space_group_name_H-M   'P 1'
#
loop_
_entity.id
_entity.type
_entity.pdbx_description
1 polymer ?
#
loop_
_entity_poly.entity_id
_entity_poly.type
_entity_poly.pdbx_seq_one_letter_code
_entity_poly.pdbx_strand_id
1 'polypeptide(L)'
;WTMRITAPSAFLAEFDAALDPDRPLDSLRDLLRGTGAPSARTTTNVIIPLNALDQILDGDGEEVTLRLSNGATISGAELVERTFTEHGLATLIHPVKGPVNLYRTSRYATEKQRQMAAAENPTCPWPPCNHPADKAQIHHLKAWKHGGLTNMENLTVCCPYHNGVNQDDPNAPPLRGRLARVNGKVRWVR
;
A
#
# COMPACT_ATOMS: atom_id res chain seq x y z
N TRP A 1 22.94 -15.72 -17.77
CA TRP A 1 22.64 -14.35 -18.22
C TRP A 1 21.74 -13.65 -17.19
N THR A 2 22.09 -12.44 -16.81
CA THR A 2 21.29 -11.60 -15.90
C THR A 2 20.96 -10.32 -16.64
N MET A 3 19.68 -9.91 -16.60
CA MET A 3 19.23 -8.62 -17.08
C MET A 3 18.89 -7.74 -15.87
N ARG A 4 19.36 -6.49 -15.88
CA ARG A 4 19.00 -5.48 -14.88
C ARG A 4 18.30 -4.33 -15.59
N ILE A 5 17.13 -3.94 -15.10
CA ILE A 5 16.37 -2.79 -15.59
C ILE A 5 16.45 -1.71 -14.53
N THR A 6 16.80 -0.48 -14.94
CA THR A 6 16.77 0.71 -14.10
C THR A 6 15.84 1.72 -14.75
N ALA A 7 14.80 2.11 -14.06
CA ALA A 7 13.77 3.01 -14.54
C ALA A 7 13.10 3.73 -13.35
N PRO A 8 12.28 4.77 -13.57
CA PRO A 8 11.44 5.36 -12.52
C PRO A 8 10.61 4.31 -11.78
N SER A 9 10.39 4.51 -10.47
CA SER A 9 9.73 3.54 -9.61
C SER A 9 8.31 3.20 -10.07
N ALA A 10 7.57 4.18 -10.59
CA ALA A 10 6.23 3.99 -11.15
C ALA A 10 6.25 3.02 -12.34
N PHE A 11 7.20 3.22 -13.29
CA PHE A 11 7.37 2.33 -14.43
C PHE A 11 7.74 0.90 -14.00
N LEU A 12 8.66 0.75 -13.04
CA LEU A 12 9.05 -0.57 -12.52
C LEU A 12 7.89 -1.28 -11.84
N ALA A 13 7.03 -0.56 -11.12
CA ALA A 13 5.84 -1.12 -10.50
C ALA A 13 4.78 -1.57 -11.54
N GLU A 14 4.58 -0.78 -12.60
CA GLU A 14 3.71 -1.14 -13.73
C GLU A 14 4.26 -2.36 -14.47
N PHE A 15 5.57 -2.41 -14.70
CA PHE A 15 6.23 -3.53 -15.34
C PHE A 15 6.11 -4.82 -14.51
N ASP A 16 6.35 -4.76 -13.19
CA ASP A 16 6.19 -5.90 -12.28
C ASP A 16 4.73 -6.39 -12.23
N ALA A 17 3.76 -5.46 -12.24
CA ALA A 17 2.34 -5.79 -12.28
C ALA A 17 1.89 -6.43 -13.61
N ALA A 18 2.61 -6.19 -14.71
CA ALA A 18 2.34 -6.79 -16.00
C ALA A 18 2.88 -8.22 -16.13
N LEU A 19 3.73 -8.65 -15.21
CA LEU A 19 4.30 -10.00 -15.20
C LEU A 19 3.46 -10.96 -14.35
N ASP A 20 3.28 -12.19 -14.84
CA ASP A 20 2.70 -13.27 -14.05
C ASP A 20 3.70 -13.69 -12.95
N PRO A 21 3.35 -13.60 -11.67
CA PRO A 21 4.26 -13.92 -10.57
C PRO A 21 4.70 -15.40 -10.54
N ASP A 22 3.87 -16.31 -11.07
CA ASP A 22 4.18 -17.75 -11.12
C ASP A 22 5.02 -18.10 -12.35
N ARG A 23 4.93 -17.30 -13.42
CA ARG A 23 5.62 -17.53 -14.71
C ARG A 23 6.23 -16.25 -15.30
N PRO A 24 7.11 -15.56 -14.58
CA PRO A 24 7.56 -14.21 -14.96
C PRO A 24 8.36 -14.18 -16.28
N LEU A 25 9.11 -15.22 -16.58
CA LEU A 25 9.89 -15.29 -17.83
C LEU A 25 9.01 -15.53 -19.05
N ASP A 26 7.95 -16.33 -18.90
CA ASP A 26 7.02 -16.61 -20.00
C ASP A 26 6.18 -15.37 -20.29
N SER A 27 5.63 -14.72 -19.26
CA SER A 27 4.88 -13.47 -19.45
C SER A 27 5.74 -12.33 -20.01
N LEU A 28 7.02 -12.25 -19.61
CA LEU A 28 7.95 -11.31 -20.24
C LEU A 28 8.15 -11.61 -21.73
N ARG A 29 8.30 -12.88 -22.09
CA ARG A 29 8.42 -13.31 -23.49
C ARG A 29 7.18 -12.95 -24.30
N ASP A 30 6.00 -13.16 -23.71
CA ASP A 30 4.72 -12.85 -24.36
C ASP A 30 4.53 -11.34 -24.54
N LEU A 31 4.92 -10.52 -23.57
CA LEU A 31 4.96 -9.06 -23.68
C LEU A 31 5.88 -8.60 -24.82
N LEU A 32 7.10 -9.17 -24.91
CA LEU A 32 8.07 -8.83 -25.97
C LEU A 32 7.60 -9.23 -27.36
N ARG A 33 6.75 -10.25 -27.46
CA ARG A 33 6.17 -10.73 -28.74
C ARG A 33 4.86 -10.02 -29.09
N GLY A 34 4.32 -9.20 -28.18
CA GLY A 34 3.01 -8.57 -28.37
C GLY A 34 1.84 -9.57 -28.32
N THR A 35 2.06 -10.77 -27.76
CA THR A 35 1.05 -11.84 -27.64
C THR A 35 0.46 -11.91 -26.24
N GLY A 36 0.97 -11.13 -25.29
CA GLY A 36 0.45 -11.08 -23.91
C GLY A 36 -0.94 -10.49 -23.87
N ALA A 37 -1.86 -11.13 -23.14
CA ALA A 37 -3.12 -10.51 -22.78
C ALA A 37 -2.83 -9.25 -21.94
N PRO A 38 -3.61 -8.13 -22.11
CA PRO A 38 -3.44 -6.98 -21.25
C PRO A 38 -3.67 -7.44 -19.81
N SER A 39 -2.66 -7.25 -18.96
CA SER A 39 -2.73 -7.53 -17.52
C SER A 39 -3.98 -6.86 -16.94
N ALA A 40 -4.66 -7.55 -16.05
CA ALA A 40 -5.79 -6.97 -15.32
C ALA A 40 -5.35 -5.63 -14.76
N ARG A 41 -6.09 -4.55 -15.08
CA ARG A 41 -5.76 -3.19 -14.64
C ARG A 41 -5.75 -3.18 -13.12
N THR A 42 -4.57 -3.13 -12.54
CA THR A 42 -4.42 -2.97 -11.09
C THR A 42 -4.75 -1.52 -10.75
N THR A 43 -5.82 -1.31 -10.01
CA THR A 43 -6.16 0.03 -9.53
C THR A 43 -5.16 0.44 -8.45
N THR A 44 -4.30 1.38 -8.76
CA THR A 44 -3.31 1.91 -7.82
C THR A 44 -3.85 3.18 -7.18
N ASN A 45 -3.90 3.22 -5.84
CA ASN A 45 -4.28 4.41 -5.11
C ASN A 45 -3.10 5.37 -4.99
N VAL A 46 -3.35 6.64 -5.29
CA VAL A 46 -2.44 7.74 -4.98
C VAL A 46 -2.77 8.30 -3.61
N ILE A 47 -1.76 8.45 -2.75
CA ILE A 47 -1.91 8.96 -1.39
C ILE A 47 -1.51 10.43 -1.39
N ILE A 48 -2.48 11.30 -1.13
CA ILE A 48 -2.29 12.74 -1.13
C ILE A 48 -2.45 13.25 0.31
N PRO A 49 -1.36 13.64 0.99
CA PRO A 49 -1.45 14.37 2.25
C PRO A 49 -2.17 15.72 2.03
N LEU A 50 -3.03 16.12 2.96
CA LEU A 50 -3.80 17.38 2.80
C LEU A 50 -2.92 18.62 2.58
N ASN A 51 -1.78 18.68 3.26
CA ASN A 51 -0.81 19.77 3.06
C ASN A 51 -0.11 19.74 1.70
N ALA A 52 -0.03 18.59 1.05
CA ALA A 52 0.54 18.46 -0.29
C ALA A 52 -0.49 18.82 -1.37
N LEU A 53 -1.80 18.68 -1.07
CA LEU A 53 -2.85 19.02 -2.01
C LEU A 53 -2.83 20.51 -2.36
N ASP A 54 -2.67 21.38 -1.37
CA ASP A 54 -2.62 22.82 -1.59
C ASP A 54 -1.44 23.20 -2.50
N GLN A 55 -0.25 22.64 -2.27
CA GLN A 55 0.92 22.84 -3.13
C GLN A 55 0.70 22.38 -4.57
N ILE A 56 0.02 21.24 -4.74
CA ILE A 56 -0.30 20.72 -6.08
C ILE A 56 -1.29 21.64 -6.80
N LEU A 57 -2.29 22.16 -6.09
CA LEU A 57 -3.30 23.06 -6.66
C LEU A 57 -2.72 24.46 -7.00
N ASP A 58 -1.73 24.90 -6.23
CA ASP A 58 -1.03 26.18 -6.44
C ASP A 58 0.00 26.14 -7.58
N GLY A 59 0.26 24.94 -8.14
CA GLY A 59 1.14 24.74 -9.29
C GLY A 59 2.55 24.27 -8.95
N ASP A 60 2.88 24.07 -7.65
CA ASP A 60 4.18 23.59 -7.18
C ASP A 60 4.24 22.06 -7.06
N GLY A 61 3.43 21.37 -7.87
CA GLY A 61 3.29 19.92 -7.83
C GLY A 61 4.56 19.13 -8.17
N GLU A 62 5.53 19.71 -8.87
CA GLU A 62 6.80 19.04 -9.20
C GLU A 62 7.64 18.76 -7.96
N GLU A 63 7.58 19.60 -6.95
CA GLU A 63 8.32 19.45 -5.69
C GLU A 63 7.65 18.46 -4.72
N VAL A 64 6.39 18.09 -4.99
CA VAL A 64 5.62 17.19 -4.14
C VAL A 64 5.83 15.75 -4.60
N THR A 65 6.37 14.90 -3.71
CA THR A 65 6.47 13.45 -3.94
C THR A 65 5.32 12.72 -3.26
N LEU A 66 4.52 12.02 -4.04
CA LEU A 66 3.38 11.23 -3.59
C LEU A 66 3.71 9.74 -3.61
N ARG A 67 3.12 8.98 -2.68
CA ARG A 67 3.27 7.52 -2.63
C ARG A 67 2.05 6.84 -3.23
N LEU A 68 2.30 5.72 -3.89
CA LEU A 68 1.29 4.84 -4.45
C LEU A 68 1.10 3.61 -3.56
N SER A 69 -0.08 2.99 -3.60
CA SER A 69 -0.37 1.77 -2.82
C SER A 69 0.47 0.55 -3.24
N ASN A 70 1.09 0.58 -4.41
CA ASN A 70 2.05 -0.43 -4.88
C ASN A 70 3.50 -0.16 -4.44
N GLY A 71 3.73 0.85 -3.58
CA GLY A 71 5.03 1.21 -3.05
C GLY A 71 5.85 2.16 -3.93
N ALA A 72 5.42 2.47 -5.15
CA ALA A 72 6.06 3.43 -6.03
C ALA A 72 5.82 4.88 -5.61
N THR A 73 6.51 5.82 -6.24
CA THR A 73 6.32 7.26 -6.05
C THR A 73 6.10 7.97 -7.37
N ILE A 74 5.29 9.03 -7.35
CA ILE A 74 5.10 9.96 -8.48
C ILE A 74 5.19 11.40 -7.96
N SER A 75 5.42 12.36 -8.86
CA SER A 75 5.30 13.78 -8.50
C SER A 75 3.83 14.23 -8.49
N GLY A 76 3.53 15.34 -7.81
CA GLY A 76 2.20 15.95 -7.86
C GLY A 76 1.85 16.43 -9.27
N ALA A 77 2.83 16.90 -10.05
CA ALA A 77 2.64 17.27 -11.46
C ALA A 77 2.26 16.05 -12.31
N GLU A 78 2.96 14.92 -12.15
CA GLU A 78 2.63 13.66 -12.81
C GLU A 78 1.23 13.14 -12.44
N LEU A 79 0.81 13.33 -11.17
CA LEU A 79 -0.56 13.02 -10.75
C LEU A 79 -1.60 13.84 -11.52
N VAL A 80 -1.40 15.16 -11.65
CA VAL A 80 -2.33 16.04 -12.40
C VAL A 80 -2.43 15.59 -13.86
N GLU A 81 -1.31 15.30 -14.50
CA GLU A 81 -1.27 14.81 -15.86
C GLU A 81 -2.02 13.48 -16.03
N ARG A 82 -1.79 12.51 -15.13
CA ARG A 82 -2.46 11.21 -15.16
C ARG A 82 -3.96 11.28 -14.86
N THR A 83 -4.39 12.18 -13.98
CA THR A 83 -5.82 12.31 -13.60
C THR A 83 -6.69 12.72 -14.80
N PHE A 84 -6.12 13.41 -15.77
CA PHE A 84 -6.84 13.77 -17.01
C PHE A 84 -6.86 12.65 -18.05
N THR A 85 -6.02 11.63 -17.92
CA THR A 85 -5.85 10.57 -18.94
C THR A 85 -6.36 9.20 -18.50
N GLU A 86 -6.45 8.90 -17.20
CA GLU A 86 -6.79 7.57 -16.69
C GLU A 86 -7.73 7.62 -15.47
N HIS A 87 -8.50 6.53 -15.29
CA HIS A 87 -9.38 6.36 -14.10
C HIS A 87 -8.53 5.91 -12.91
N GLY A 88 -8.17 6.83 -12.01
CA GLY A 88 -7.46 6.56 -10.78
C GLY A 88 -8.32 6.78 -9.52
N LEU A 89 -7.95 6.16 -8.39
CA LEU A 89 -8.52 6.43 -7.07
C LEU A 89 -7.53 7.29 -6.27
N ALA A 90 -7.95 8.49 -5.88
CA ALA A 90 -7.21 9.34 -4.94
C ALA A 90 -7.80 9.20 -3.54
N THR A 91 -6.96 8.91 -2.55
CA THR A 91 -7.36 8.80 -1.14
C THR A 91 -6.77 9.97 -0.35
N LEU A 92 -7.65 10.80 0.22
CA LEU A 92 -7.28 11.88 1.12
C LEU A 92 -7.15 11.34 2.56
N ILE A 93 -6.03 11.63 3.21
CA ILE A 93 -5.76 11.20 4.58
C ILE A 93 -5.65 12.42 5.50
N HIS A 94 -6.48 12.45 6.54
CA HIS A 94 -6.40 13.48 7.57
C HIS A 94 -5.14 13.25 8.44
N PRO A 95 -4.26 14.25 8.63
CA PRO A 95 -2.96 14.07 9.28
C PRO A 95 -3.03 13.65 10.76
N VAL A 96 -4.17 13.91 11.42
CA VAL A 96 -4.36 13.62 12.85
C VAL A 96 -5.34 12.48 13.09
N LYS A 97 -6.42 12.36 12.29
CA LYS A 97 -7.52 11.40 12.53
C LYS A 97 -7.39 10.10 11.74
N GLY A 98 -6.53 10.05 10.71
CA GLY A 98 -6.46 8.88 9.83
C GLY A 98 -7.78 8.61 9.11
N PRO A 99 -8.00 7.41 8.60
CA PRO A 99 -9.22 7.02 7.91
C PRO A 99 -10.38 6.65 8.85
N VAL A 100 -11.64 6.75 8.40
CA VAL A 100 -12.88 6.68 9.21
C VAL A 100 -13.46 5.26 9.32
N ASN A 101 -14.14 4.94 10.42
CA ASN A 101 -14.47 3.60 10.96
C ASN A 101 -15.73 2.90 10.44
N LEU A 102 -15.73 1.54 10.57
CA LEU A 102 -16.90 0.66 10.53
C LEU A 102 -16.83 -0.41 11.65
N TYR A 103 -17.98 -0.73 12.26
CA TYR A 103 -18.10 -1.57 13.47
C TYR A 103 -17.95 -3.11 13.24
N ARG A 104 -18.00 -3.90 14.35
CA ARG A 104 -17.75 -5.34 14.45
C ARG A 104 -18.81 -6.22 13.75
N THR A 105 -19.01 -6.08 12.45
CA THR A 105 -19.91 -6.93 11.67
C THR A 105 -19.18 -8.03 10.89
N SER A 106 -17.86 -7.90 10.67
CA SER A 106 -17.05 -8.85 9.93
C SER A 106 -15.64 -8.90 10.43
N ARG A 107 -15.05 -10.11 10.43
CA ARG A 107 -13.61 -10.30 10.65
C ARG A 107 -12.79 -9.80 9.47
N TYR A 108 -13.33 -9.89 8.27
CA TYR A 108 -12.60 -9.53 7.07
C TYR A 108 -12.82 -8.06 6.72
N ALA A 109 -11.72 -7.37 6.41
CA ALA A 109 -11.78 -6.01 5.91
C ALA A 109 -12.49 -5.95 4.56
N THR A 110 -13.37 -4.98 4.40
CA THR A 110 -14.00 -4.65 3.12
C THR A 110 -12.97 -4.14 2.12
N GLU A 111 -13.31 -4.11 0.83
CA GLU A 111 -12.43 -3.57 -0.19
C GLU A 111 -12.04 -2.10 0.09
N LYS A 112 -12.99 -1.27 0.51
CA LYS A 112 -12.71 0.12 0.92
C LYS A 112 -11.72 0.21 2.07
N GLN A 113 -11.85 -0.65 3.08
CA GLN A 113 -10.89 -0.69 4.20
C GLN A 113 -9.50 -1.16 3.75
N ARG A 114 -9.43 -2.10 2.79
CA ARG A 114 -8.16 -2.53 2.20
C ARG A 114 -7.45 -1.39 1.48
N GLN A 115 -8.19 -0.64 0.65
CA GLN A 115 -7.68 0.53 -0.05
C GLN A 115 -7.20 1.61 0.92
N MET A 116 -7.96 1.89 1.98
CA MET A 116 -7.60 2.88 3.00
C MET A 116 -6.34 2.45 3.78
N ALA A 117 -6.22 1.17 4.15
CA ALA A 117 -5.04 0.64 4.83
C ALA A 117 -3.79 0.66 3.93
N ALA A 118 -3.94 0.36 2.64
CA ALA A 118 -2.89 0.47 1.63
C ALA A 118 -2.46 1.93 1.40
N ALA A 119 -3.40 2.86 1.41
CA ALA A 119 -3.14 4.29 1.29
C ALA A 119 -2.37 4.82 2.52
N GLU A 120 -2.71 4.36 3.73
CA GLU A 120 -1.99 4.74 4.95
C GLU A 120 -0.56 4.16 4.99
N ASN A 121 -0.38 2.91 4.55
CA ASN A 121 0.90 2.21 4.53
C ASN A 121 1.13 1.56 3.16
N PRO A 122 1.76 2.25 2.20
CA PRO A 122 2.01 1.72 0.84
C PRO A 122 2.92 0.50 0.80
N THR A 123 3.64 0.25 1.88
CA THR A 123 4.48 -0.93 2.10
C THR A 123 4.23 -1.50 3.49
N CYS A 124 4.61 -2.76 3.70
CA CYS A 124 4.58 -3.39 5.02
C CYS A 124 5.34 -2.52 6.04
N PRO A 125 4.72 -2.07 7.14
CA PRO A 125 5.35 -1.15 8.08
C PRO A 125 6.38 -1.80 9.02
N TRP A 126 6.74 -3.05 8.79
CA TRP A 126 7.78 -3.77 9.52
C TRP A 126 9.17 -3.44 8.96
N PRO A 127 10.11 -2.82 9.73
CA PRO A 127 11.44 -2.50 9.22
C PRO A 127 12.33 -3.76 9.02
N PRO A 128 13.14 -3.85 7.99
CA PRO A 128 13.28 -2.98 6.83
C PRO A 128 12.44 -3.45 5.61
N CYS A 129 11.22 -3.92 5.83
CA CYS A 129 10.39 -4.52 4.78
C CYS A 129 9.91 -3.51 3.75
N ASN A 130 10.03 -3.88 2.46
CA ASN A 130 9.54 -3.07 1.34
C ASN A 130 8.43 -3.79 0.55
N HIS A 131 7.77 -4.80 1.16
CA HIS A 131 6.70 -5.53 0.51
C HIS A 131 5.52 -4.60 0.21
N PRO A 132 5.07 -4.46 -1.05
CA PRO A 132 4.05 -3.50 -1.45
C PRO A 132 2.67 -3.88 -0.89
N ALA A 133 1.86 -2.88 -0.58
CA ALA A 133 0.54 -3.03 0.04
C ALA A 133 -0.45 -3.82 -0.82
N ASP A 134 -0.37 -3.68 -2.15
CA ASP A 134 -1.25 -4.38 -3.10
C ASP A 134 -1.09 -5.91 -3.02
N LYS A 135 0.08 -6.38 -2.61
CA LYS A 135 0.41 -7.81 -2.42
C LYS A 135 0.37 -8.22 -0.94
N ALA A 136 -0.03 -7.32 -0.04
CA ALA A 136 -0.05 -7.56 1.39
C ALA A 136 -1.43 -8.04 1.89
N GLN A 137 -1.45 -8.58 3.10
CA GLN A 137 -2.67 -8.94 3.83
C GLN A 137 -3.09 -7.79 4.73
N ILE A 138 -4.39 -7.74 5.10
CA ILE A 138 -4.85 -6.84 6.14
C ILE A 138 -4.67 -7.52 7.50
N HIS A 139 -3.96 -6.84 8.38
CA HIS A 139 -3.64 -7.27 9.72
C HIS A 139 -4.40 -6.43 10.75
N HIS A 140 -4.89 -7.08 11.82
CA HIS A 140 -5.48 -6.43 12.98
C HIS A 140 -4.38 -6.15 14.00
N LEU A 141 -4.14 -4.87 14.35
CA LEU A 141 -3.14 -4.47 15.36
C LEU A 141 -3.45 -5.08 16.72
N LYS A 142 -4.71 -5.06 17.14
CA LYS A 142 -5.26 -5.90 18.20
C LYS A 142 -5.96 -7.07 17.54
N ALA A 143 -5.46 -8.28 17.75
CA ALA A 143 -5.97 -9.46 17.07
C ALA A 143 -7.48 -9.67 17.29
N TRP A 144 -8.19 -10.11 16.25
CA TRP A 144 -9.63 -10.40 16.32
C TRP A 144 -10.00 -11.35 17.46
N LYS A 145 -9.20 -12.40 17.69
CA LYS A 145 -9.40 -13.36 18.79
C LYS A 145 -9.32 -12.71 20.19
N HIS A 146 -8.63 -11.57 20.30
CA HIS A 146 -8.51 -10.78 21.54
C HIS A 146 -9.47 -9.58 21.57
N GLY A 147 -10.56 -9.62 20.79
CA GLY A 147 -11.59 -8.57 20.76
C GLY A 147 -11.23 -7.35 19.91
N GLY A 148 -10.25 -7.45 19.01
CA GLY A 148 -9.94 -6.41 18.03
C GLY A 148 -11.10 -6.22 17.06
N LEU A 149 -11.40 -4.97 16.71
CA LEU A 149 -12.46 -4.62 15.77
C LEU A 149 -11.88 -4.48 14.36
N THR A 150 -12.73 -4.71 13.34
CA THR A 150 -12.36 -4.45 11.94
C THR A 150 -12.62 -2.98 11.59
N ASN A 151 -12.03 -2.09 12.37
CA ASN A 151 -12.05 -0.64 12.19
C ASN A 151 -10.70 -0.16 11.71
N MET A 152 -10.67 0.95 10.95
CA MET A 152 -9.44 1.47 10.36
C MET A 152 -8.35 1.79 11.39
N GLU A 153 -8.73 2.24 12.59
CA GLU A 153 -7.79 2.45 13.69
C GLU A 153 -7.02 1.19 14.11
N ASN A 154 -7.62 0.01 13.87
CA ASN A 154 -7.08 -1.30 14.23
C ASN A 154 -6.57 -2.11 13.03
N LEU A 155 -6.64 -1.57 11.82
CA LEU A 155 -6.21 -2.25 10.61
C LEU A 155 -4.93 -1.65 10.04
N THR A 156 -4.13 -2.50 9.42
CA THR A 156 -2.96 -2.11 8.63
C THR A 156 -2.66 -3.17 7.56
N VAL A 157 -1.85 -2.81 6.57
CA VAL A 157 -1.25 -3.81 5.68
C VAL A 157 -0.11 -4.52 6.38
N CYS A 158 0.08 -5.80 6.10
CA CYS A 158 1.23 -6.58 6.56
C CYS A 158 1.56 -7.67 5.54
N CYS A 159 2.82 -7.84 5.19
CA CYS A 159 3.19 -8.93 4.29
C CYS A 159 2.93 -10.30 4.94
N PRO A 160 2.72 -11.38 4.20
CA PRO A 160 2.41 -12.70 4.75
C PRO A 160 3.41 -13.17 5.80
N TYR A 161 4.70 -12.94 5.58
CA TYR A 161 5.76 -13.31 6.53
C TYR A 161 5.63 -12.55 7.85
N HIS A 162 5.57 -11.21 7.80
CA HIS A 162 5.49 -10.39 9.01
C HIS A 162 4.14 -10.51 9.72
N ASN A 163 3.06 -10.78 8.99
CA ASN A 163 1.77 -11.12 9.59
C ASN A 163 1.85 -12.41 10.43
N GLY A 164 2.60 -13.41 9.94
CA GLY A 164 2.80 -14.67 10.68
C GLY A 164 3.73 -14.56 11.89
N VAL A 165 4.67 -13.59 11.90
CA VAL A 165 5.62 -13.42 13.03
C VAL A 165 5.23 -12.28 13.98
N ASN A 166 4.20 -11.50 13.66
CA ASN A 166 3.69 -10.44 14.52
C ASN A 166 3.18 -11.02 15.85
N GLN A 167 3.54 -10.40 16.94
CA GLN A 167 3.15 -10.86 18.27
C GLN A 167 1.77 -10.33 18.64
N ASP A 168 0.76 -11.17 18.41
CA ASP A 168 -0.64 -10.82 18.61
C ASP A 168 -1.09 -10.78 20.08
N ASP A 169 -0.37 -11.50 20.95
CA ASP A 169 -0.70 -11.54 22.38
C ASP A 169 -0.05 -10.33 23.09
N PRO A 170 -0.87 -9.38 23.59
CA PRO A 170 -0.34 -8.20 24.26
C PRO A 170 0.36 -8.52 25.60
N ASN A 171 0.11 -9.70 26.18
CA ASN A 171 0.69 -10.13 27.46
C ASN A 171 1.94 -11.00 27.27
N ALA A 172 2.24 -11.44 26.05
CA ALA A 172 3.43 -12.22 25.80
C ALA A 172 4.69 -11.34 25.81
N PRO A 173 5.85 -11.86 26.23
CA PRO A 173 7.12 -11.13 26.11
C PRO A 173 7.38 -10.70 24.68
N PRO A 174 7.82 -9.45 24.44
CA PRO A 174 8.01 -8.92 23.07
C PRO A 174 9.28 -9.48 22.43
N LEU A 175 9.28 -10.76 22.09
CA LEU A 175 10.44 -11.45 21.51
C LEU A 175 10.76 -10.94 20.09
N ARG A 176 9.72 -10.73 19.28
CA ARG A 176 9.87 -10.30 17.88
C ARG A 176 9.32 -8.91 17.60
N GLY A 177 8.57 -8.37 18.56
CA GLY A 177 7.84 -7.12 18.39
C GLY A 177 6.51 -7.29 17.64
N ARG A 178 5.82 -6.20 17.49
CA ARG A 178 4.49 -6.14 16.87
C ARG A 178 4.27 -4.82 16.15
N LEU A 179 3.29 -4.79 15.29
CA LEU A 179 2.77 -3.55 14.73
C LEU A 179 1.80 -2.92 15.73
N ALA A 180 1.94 -1.63 15.94
CA ALA A 180 1.05 -0.85 16.80
C ALA A 180 0.85 0.55 16.24
N ARG A 181 -0.26 1.20 16.58
CA ARG A 181 -0.51 2.60 16.22
C ARG A 181 0.08 3.51 17.31
N VAL A 182 1.09 4.29 16.94
CA VAL A 182 1.78 5.23 17.82
C VAL A 182 1.67 6.63 17.20
N ASN A 183 1.10 7.57 17.93
CA ASN A 183 0.86 8.94 17.46
C ASN A 183 0.15 8.99 16.08
N GLY A 184 -0.92 8.20 15.93
CA GLY A 184 -1.73 8.13 14.71
C GLY A 184 -1.12 7.35 13.55
N LYS A 185 0.11 6.88 13.64
CA LYS A 185 0.80 6.12 12.58
C LYS A 185 1.09 4.69 13.02
N VAL A 186 0.96 3.75 12.08
CA VAL A 186 1.35 2.35 12.35
C VAL A 186 2.87 2.23 12.29
N ARG A 187 3.42 1.62 13.34
CA ARG A 187 4.86 1.38 13.47
C ARG A 187 5.11 0.02 14.11
N TRP A 188 6.27 -0.55 13.81
CA TRP A 188 6.79 -1.67 14.57
C TRP A 188 7.26 -1.18 15.96
N VAL A 189 6.87 -1.92 17.01
CA VAL A 189 7.26 -1.69 18.40
C VAL A 189 7.73 -3.00 19.03
N ARG A 190 8.63 -2.89 19.98
CA ARG A 190 9.21 -4.02 20.72
C ARG A 190 8.61 -4.08 22.11
#